data_c16beda0f069e00df3a18f179f65c4f0
#
_entry.id   c16beda0f069e00df3a18f179f65c4f0
#
_cell.length_a   1.000
_cell.length_b   1.000
_cell.length_c   1.000
_cell.angle_alpha   90.00
_cell.angle_beta   90.00
_cell.angle_gamma   90.00
#
_symmetry.space_group_name_H-M   'P 1'
#
loop_
_entity.id
_entity.type
_entity.pdbx_description
1 polymer ?
#
loop_
_entity_poly.entity_id
_entity_poly.type
_entity_poly.pdbx_seq_one_letter_code
_entity_poly.pdbx_strand_id
1 'polypeptide(L)'
;MASPGPNLPTVKRALILLAALAISASAADWPEFMGPTRDQVSAETGLADTLPAGGPPLVWEKAVGKGYSAPSVRDGKLVVHHRMAREEIVEACDAKTGLTLWKYAYPSDYRDPFGYNNGPRCTPLLTADHCYTLGAEGVLLCLDLVTGKKVWQRDTAKDFDVPEAFFGAGSSPILEGGLLIVQVGAQLNSGVVAFDAATGKTVWENVGEKTWNGVPMTGWPGSRIVEWNRNDPRFEKQASYCTPVAATIHGQRHILVCTRQGLVSLDPKTGAANFSFWFRSRQDATVTAMTPVVHGDLILLSNCYYKTGSVLLRVKAGGKSVEEVWRGLQLEVHWTRPVLEKGMLYAFTGRNEPDARFRCVEFATGDVKWDRDEGWPNGGHAKLEAGEKAPDVFGRGAAILADGKLIVLGEAGLLGLFRPNPERIEELGRWQVPQMRYPCWAAPVLADRRLYLRDEHWVVCYDLGR
;
A
#
# COMPACT_ATOMS: atom_id res chain seq x y z
N MET A 1 -81.05 -7.56 -46.79
CA MET A 1 -80.73 -7.33 -45.42
C MET A 1 -79.36 -7.97 -45.17
N ALA A 2 -78.27 -7.17 -45.20
CA ALA A 2 -76.94 -7.67 -45.00
C ALA A 2 -76.45 -7.11 -43.69
N SER A 3 -76.01 -8.00 -42.79
CA SER A 3 -75.36 -7.64 -41.48
C SER A 3 -73.92 -7.10 -41.65
N PRO A 4 -73.49 -6.13 -40.88
CA PRO A 4 -72.12 -5.68 -40.93
C PRO A 4 -71.24 -6.60 -40.09
N GLY A 5 -70.03 -6.93 -40.63
CA GLY A 5 -69.01 -7.71 -39.95
C GLY A 5 -68.19 -6.85 -38.95
N PRO A 6 -67.52 -7.48 -38.01
CA PRO A 6 -66.83 -6.75 -36.90
C PRO A 6 -65.57 -6.11 -37.30
N ASN A 7 -65.38 -4.88 -36.79
CA ASN A 7 -64.12 -4.08 -36.89
C ASN A 7 -63.00 -4.73 -36.06
N LEU A 8 -61.81 -4.96 -36.67
CA LEU A 8 -60.54 -5.30 -36.01
C LEU A 8 -59.89 -4.03 -35.48
N PRO A 9 -59.34 -4.03 -34.27
CA PRO A 9 -58.60 -2.88 -33.74
C PRO A 9 -57.21 -2.79 -34.31
N THR A 10 -56.85 -1.59 -34.74
CA THR A 10 -55.53 -1.20 -35.24
C THR A 10 -54.51 -1.23 -34.10
N VAL A 11 -53.53 -2.16 -34.14
CA VAL A 11 -52.42 -2.22 -33.20
C VAL A 11 -51.42 -1.13 -33.56
N LYS A 12 -51.32 -0.07 -32.74
CA LYS A 12 -50.26 0.93 -32.81
C LYS A 12 -48.93 0.28 -32.34
N ARG A 13 -48.01 0.08 -33.24
CA ARG A 13 -46.63 -0.30 -32.91
C ARG A 13 -45.95 0.88 -32.23
N ALA A 14 -45.74 0.78 -30.92
CA ALA A 14 -44.87 1.69 -30.18
C ALA A 14 -43.41 1.30 -30.45
N LEU A 15 -42.68 2.14 -31.14
CA LEU A 15 -41.22 2.05 -31.24
C LEU A 15 -40.63 2.41 -29.86
N ILE A 16 -40.10 1.43 -29.14
CA ILE A 16 -39.27 1.66 -27.97
C ILE A 16 -37.87 1.97 -28.49
N LEU A 17 -37.47 3.26 -28.47
CA LEU A 17 -36.09 3.66 -28.61
C LEU A 17 -35.32 3.24 -27.34
N LEU A 18 -34.55 2.17 -27.42
CA LEU A 18 -33.50 1.91 -26.43
C LEU A 18 -32.42 2.95 -26.63
N ALA A 19 -32.42 3.99 -25.81
CA ALA A 19 -31.25 4.84 -25.63
C ALA A 19 -30.18 4.00 -24.91
N ALA A 20 -29.19 3.54 -25.67
CA ALA A 20 -27.97 3.01 -25.08
C ALA A 20 -27.27 4.17 -24.33
N LEU A 21 -27.44 4.22 -23.01
CA LEU A 21 -26.54 5.03 -22.16
C LEU A 21 -25.16 4.43 -22.38
N ALA A 22 -24.33 5.13 -23.14
CA ALA A 22 -22.90 4.96 -23.09
C ALA A 22 -22.47 5.35 -21.66
N ILE A 23 -22.33 4.36 -20.79
CA ILE A 23 -21.60 4.53 -19.53
C ILE A 23 -20.19 4.86 -19.97
N SER A 24 -19.86 6.15 -20.00
CA SER A 24 -18.47 6.59 -20.06
C SER A 24 -17.81 5.91 -18.87
N ALA A 25 -16.96 4.91 -19.12
CA ALA A 25 -16.12 4.36 -18.10
C ALA A 25 -15.35 5.56 -17.51
N SER A 26 -15.74 5.98 -16.30
CA SER A 26 -14.98 6.96 -15.55
C SER A 26 -13.56 6.42 -15.49
N ALA A 27 -12.58 7.25 -15.85
CA ALA A 27 -11.19 6.90 -15.67
C ALA A 27 -11.01 6.32 -14.27
N ALA A 28 -10.42 5.13 -14.16
CA ALA A 28 -10.26 4.51 -12.86
C ALA A 28 -9.19 5.30 -12.11
N ASP A 29 -9.53 5.81 -10.93
CA ASP A 29 -8.61 6.51 -10.05
C ASP A 29 -7.73 5.51 -9.27
N TRP A 30 -6.60 5.99 -8.78
CA TRP A 30 -5.74 5.30 -7.80
C TRP A 30 -5.52 6.23 -6.61
N PRO A 31 -6.55 6.45 -5.77
CA PRO A 31 -6.61 7.59 -4.87
C PRO A 31 -5.81 7.45 -3.57
N GLU A 32 -5.30 6.26 -3.27
CA GLU A 32 -4.61 5.98 -2.02
C GLU A 32 -3.64 4.80 -2.15
N PHE A 33 -2.93 4.49 -1.07
CA PHE A 33 -2.03 3.34 -1.01
C PHE A 33 -2.78 2.05 -1.35
N MET A 34 -2.21 1.25 -2.26
CA MET A 34 -2.78 0.01 -2.81
C MET A 34 -4.05 0.20 -3.65
N GLY A 35 -4.39 1.41 -4.07
CA GLY A 35 -5.42 1.66 -5.06
C GLY A 35 -6.85 1.72 -4.52
N PRO A 36 -7.85 1.75 -5.42
CA PRO A 36 -9.23 2.08 -5.07
C PRO A 36 -9.91 1.09 -4.13
N THR A 37 -9.47 -0.16 -4.14
CA THR A 37 -9.99 -1.25 -3.29
C THR A 37 -9.04 -1.66 -2.18
N ARG A 38 -7.89 -1.00 -2.06
CA ARG A 38 -6.83 -1.25 -1.06
C ARG A 38 -6.26 -2.66 -1.10
N ASP A 39 -6.25 -3.28 -2.27
CA ASP A 39 -5.79 -4.66 -2.48
C ASP A 39 -4.82 -4.82 -3.66
N GLN A 40 -4.37 -3.69 -4.24
CA GLN A 40 -3.50 -3.62 -5.42
C GLN A 40 -4.18 -4.08 -6.71
N VAL A 41 -5.51 -4.10 -6.74
CA VAL A 41 -6.28 -4.49 -7.91
C VAL A 41 -6.92 -3.26 -8.57
N SER A 42 -6.81 -3.17 -9.88
CA SER A 42 -7.53 -2.22 -10.71
C SER A 42 -8.59 -2.94 -11.53
N ALA A 43 -9.76 -2.34 -11.64
CA ALA A 43 -10.82 -2.81 -12.53
C ALA A 43 -10.62 -2.38 -14.01
N GLU A 44 -9.51 -1.70 -14.32
CA GLU A 44 -9.22 -1.26 -15.68
C GLU A 44 -9.00 -2.42 -16.63
N THR A 45 -9.40 -2.22 -17.86
CA THR A 45 -9.29 -3.18 -18.96
C THR A 45 -8.75 -2.50 -20.22
N GLY A 46 -8.40 -3.31 -21.23
CA GLY A 46 -7.87 -2.80 -22.49
C GLY A 46 -6.38 -2.44 -22.41
N LEU A 47 -5.65 -3.10 -21.49
CA LEU A 47 -4.20 -2.96 -21.39
C LEU A 47 -3.48 -3.82 -22.44
N ALA A 48 -2.28 -3.43 -22.82
CA ALA A 48 -1.41 -4.18 -23.73
C ALA A 48 -1.27 -5.65 -23.30
N ASP A 49 -1.29 -6.57 -24.25
CA ASP A 49 -1.20 -8.01 -24.00
C ASP A 49 0.24 -8.47 -23.67
N THR A 50 1.22 -7.70 -24.14
CA THR A 50 2.65 -7.95 -23.91
C THR A 50 3.39 -6.62 -23.74
N LEU A 51 4.54 -6.64 -23.07
CA LEU A 51 5.45 -5.50 -23.07
C LEU A 51 6.30 -5.52 -24.34
N PRO A 52 6.32 -4.42 -25.12
CA PRO A 52 7.22 -4.29 -26.27
C PRO A 52 8.68 -4.31 -25.82
N ALA A 53 9.59 -4.79 -26.68
CA ALA A 53 11.02 -4.80 -26.39
C ALA A 53 11.61 -3.39 -26.13
N GLY A 54 11.02 -2.34 -26.73
CA GLY A 54 11.39 -0.94 -26.49
C GLY A 54 10.62 -0.27 -25.33
N GLY A 55 9.82 -1.03 -24.60
CA GLY A 55 8.93 -0.52 -23.56
C GLY A 55 7.63 0.08 -24.08
N PRO A 56 6.69 0.41 -23.18
CA PRO A 56 5.46 1.13 -23.52
C PRO A 56 5.77 2.59 -23.88
N PRO A 57 4.89 3.28 -24.65
CA PRO A 57 5.08 4.68 -24.99
C PRO A 57 5.21 5.58 -23.77
N LEU A 58 6.28 6.37 -23.70
CA LEU A 58 6.45 7.40 -22.68
C LEU A 58 5.47 8.55 -22.98
N VAL A 59 4.65 8.90 -21.99
CA VAL A 59 3.74 10.05 -22.08
C VAL A 59 4.41 11.31 -21.56
N TRP A 60 5.00 11.22 -20.36
CA TRP A 60 5.80 12.29 -19.76
C TRP A 60 6.72 11.75 -18.68
N GLU A 61 7.74 12.53 -18.34
CA GLU A 61 8.61 12.32 -17.20
C GLU A 61 8.77 13.61 -16.40
N LYS A 62 8.96 13.49 -15.09
CA LYS A 62 9.07 14.62 -14.19
C LYS A 62 10.10 14.36 -13.12
N ALA A 63 11.04 15.29 -12.98
CA ALA A 63 11.97 15.27 -11.86
C ALA A 63 11.25 15.61 -10.55
N VAL A 64 11.48 14.80 -9.52
CA VAL A 64 10.98 14.99 -8.16
C VAL A 64 12.12 14.88 -7.16
N GLY A 65 11.82 15.16 -5.90
CA GLY A 65 12.79 14.97 -4.81
C GLY A 65 12.68 13.59 -4.15
N LYS A 66 13.50 13.38 -3.13
CA LYS A 66 13.60 12.14 -2.36
C LYS A 66 12.29 11.73 -1.73
N GLY A 67 12.08 10.43 -1.58
CA GLY A 67 10.94 9.80 -0.94
C GLY A 67 10.60 8.44 -1.55
N TYR A 68 9.88 7.64 -0.79
CA TYR A 68 9.41 6.30 -1.20
C TYR A 68 7.88 6.22 -1.33
N SER A 69 7.17 7.34 -1.13
CA SER A 69 5.73 7.37 -1.32
C SER A 69 5.37 7.14 -2.78
N ALA A 70 4.42 6.24 -3.08
CA ALA A 70 3.84 6.15 -4.40
C ALA A 70 3.03 7.43 -4.70
N PRO A 71 2.88 7.85 -5.97
CA PRO A 71 1.90 8.86 -6.32
C PRO A 71 0.47 8.34 -6.12
N SER A 72 -0.48 9.26 -6.00
CA SER A 72 -1.91 8.95 -6.02
C SER A 72 -2.58 9.74 -7.13
N VAL A 73 -3.60 9.16 -7.76
CA VAL A 73 -4.31 9.78 -8.88
C VAL A 73 -5.81 9.83 -8.57
N ARG A 74 -6.39 11.04 -8.75
CA ARG A 74 -7.83 11.24 -8.63
C ARG A 74 -8.31 12.38 -9.53
N ASP A 75 -9.40 12.16 -10.23
CA ASP A 75 -10.06 13.18 -11.09
C ASP A 75 -9.06 13.92 -11.99
N GLY A 76 -8.14 13.16 -12.65
CA GLY A 76 -7.12 13.70 -13.54
C GLY A 76 -5.98 14.45 -12.84
N LYS A 77 -5.90 14.46 -11.52
CA LYS A 77 -4.78 15.01 -10.74
C LYS A 77 -3.92 13.89 -10.20
N LEU A 78 -2.61 14.00 -10.41
CA LEU A 78 -1.61 13.16 -9.78
C LEU A 78 -0.98 13.95 -8.63
N VAL A 79 -0.96 13.36 -7.43
CA VAL A 79 -0.29 13.97 -6.28
C VAL A 79 0.91 13.12 -5.87
N VAL A 80 2.07 13.77 -5.73
CA VAL A 80 3.30 13.18 -5.24
C VAL A 80 3.78 13.91 -4.00
N HIS A 81 4.23 13.17 -2.98
CA HIS A 81 4.84 13.70 -1.77
C HIS A 81 6.33 13.38 -1.81
N HIS A 82 7.17 14.41 -1.80
CA HIS A 82 8.62 14.25 -1.94
C HIS A 82 9.37 15.31 -1.13
N ARG A 83 10.69 15.20 -1.04
CA ARG A 83 11.52 16.16 -0.32
C ARG A 83 12.62 16.74 -1.22
N MET A 84 12.74 18.05 -1.22
CA MET A 84 13.87 18.79 -1.82
C MET A 84 14.58 19.60 -0.73
N ALA A 85 15.87 19.44 -0.64
CA ALA A 85 16.69 20.09 0.40
C ALA A 85 16.13 19.87 1.83
N ARG A 86 15.60 20.90 2.48
CA ARG A 86 15.05 20.88 3.83
C ARG A 86 13.53 21.07 3.86
N GLU A 87 12.85 20.79 2.76
CA GLU A 87 11.40 20.92 2.66
C GLU A 87 10.78 19.64 2.14
N GLU A 88 9.74 19.17 2.79
CA GLU A 88 8.81 18.22 2.21
C GLU A 88 7.77 18.96 1.39
N ILE A 89 7.47 18.45 0.21
CA ILE A 89 6.65 19.08 -0.82
C ILE A 89 5.53 18.12 -1.23
N VAL A 90 4.30 18.55 -1.06
CA VAL A 90 3.14 17.92 -1.69
C VAL A 90 2.89 18.64 -3.01
N GLU A 91 3.07 17.94 -4.11
CA GLU A 91 2.92 18.50 -5.46
C GLU A 91 1.79 17.80 -6.21
N ALA A 92 0.81 18.57 -6.68
CA ALA A 92 -0.19 18.09 -7.60
C ALA A 92 0.18 18.45 -9.03
N CYS A 93 -0.02 17.50 -9.92
CA CYS A 93 0.21 17.62 -11.35
C CYS A 93 -1.04 17.21 -12.12
N ASP A 94 -1.20 17.75 -13.31
CA ASP A 94 -2.12 17.18 -14.29
C ASP A 94 -1.63 15.77 -14.67
N ALA A 95 -2.44 14.76 -14.45
CA ALA A 95 -2.06 13.36 -14.63
C ALA A 95 -1.75 13.01 -16.09
N LYS A 96 -2.30 13.77 -17.06
CA LYS A 96 -2.10 13.55 -18.50
C LYS A 96 -0.80 14.13 -19.01
N THR A 97 -0.35 15.25 -18.43
CA THR A 97 0.77 16.04 -18.95
C THR A 97 1.97 16.14 -18.03
N GLY A 98 1.81 15.80 -16.74
CA GLY A 98 2.86 15.97 -15.72
C GLY A 98 3.08 17.43 -15.30
N LEU A 99 2.31 18.40 -15.85
CA LEU A 99 2.45 19.80 -15.50
C LEU A 99 1.97 20.06 -14.08
N THR A 100 2.77 20.81 -13.32
CA THR A 100 2.43 21.19 -11.95
C THR A 100 1.19 22.07 -11.93
N LEU A 101 0.20 21.70 -11.11
CA LEU A 101 -1.01 22.49 -10.83
C LEU A 101 -0.80 23.36 -9.59
N TRP A 102 -0.27 22.77 -8.53
CA TRP A 102 0.08 23.48 -7.29
C TRP A 102 1.15 22.72 -6.50
N LYS A 103 1.80 23.44 -5.57
CA LYS A 103 2.73 22.90 -4.59
C LYS A 103 2.40 23.46 -3.21
N TYR A 104 2.53 22.61 -2.19
CA TYR A 104 2.55 22.98 -0.79
C TYR A 104 3.82 22.46 -0.16
N ALA A 105 4.66 23.36 0.35
CA ALA A 105 5.94 23.02 0.97
C ALA A 105 5.94 23.35 2.46
N TYR A 106 6.64 22.56 3.25
CA TYR A 106 6.85 22.79 4.68
C TYR A 106 8.24 22.30 5.12
N PRO A 107 8.85 22.92 6.16
CA PRO A 107 10.16 22.50 6.65
C PRO A 107 10.16 21.08 7.15
N SER A 108 11.27 20.36 6.92
CA SER A 108 11.57 19.05 7.51
C SER A 108 13.07 18.91 7.76
N ASP A 109 13.41 18.57 8.98
CA ASP A 109 14.80 18.32 9.40
C ASP A 109 15.07 16.80 9.53
N TYR A 110 14.12 15.95 9.14
CA TYR A 110 14.25 14.51 9.21
C TYR A 110 15.57 14.03 8.58
N ARG A 111 16.23 13.15 9.31
CA ARG A 111 17.42 12.43 8.83
C ARG A 111 17.23 10.96 9.11
N ASP A 112 17.29 10.16 8.05
CA ASP A 112 17.22 8.71 8.20
C ASP A 112 18.45 8.21 8.96
N PRO A 113 18.27 7.55 10.12
CA PRO A 113 19.42 7.13 10.95
C PRO A 113 20.25 6.02 10.31
N PHE A 114 19.73 5.35 9.28
CA PHE A 114 20.43 4.29 8.54
C PHE A 114 20.99 4.75 7.19
N GLY A 115 20.80 6.04 6.85
CA GLY A 115 21.38 6.65 5.66
C GLY A 115 20.63 6.32 4.35
N TYR A 116 19.40 5.81 4.42
CA TYR A 116 18.60 5.58 3.23
C TYR A 116 18.13 6.90 2.61
N ASN A 117 16.95 7.35 2.92
CA ASN A 117 16.32 8.49 2.27
C ASN A 117 15.59 9.36 3.29
N ASN A 118 15.77 10.67 3.20
CA ASN A 118 15.19 11.63 4.13
C ASN A 118 13.80 12.13 3.73
N GLY A 119 13.21 11.61 2.65
CA GLY A 119 11.90 12.03 2.18
C GLY A 119 10.74 11.20 2.74
N PRO A 120 9.51 11.61 2.45
CA PRO A 120 8.31 10.95 2.93
C PRO A 120 8.13 9.55 2.33
N ARG A 121 7.49 8.68 3.11
CA ARG A 121 7.23 7.28 2.76
C ARG A 121 5.74 7.00 2.56
N CYS A 122 4.88 7.81 3.19
CA CYS A 122 3.44 7.61 3.13
C CYS A 122 2.87 8.10 1.81
N THR A 123 2.07 7.26 1.17
CA THR A 123 1.33 7.61 -0.04
C THR A 123 0.22 8.60 0.28
N PRO A 124 0.02 9.67 -0.49
CA PRO A 124 -1.10 10.58 -0.33
C PRO A 124 -2.44 9.86 -0.44
N LEU A 125 -3.42 10.28 0.37
CA LEU A 125 -4.80 9.83 0.26
C LEU A 125 -5.65 10.96 -0.31
N LEU A 126 -6.36 10.70 -1.41
CA LEU A 126 -7.15 11.68 -2.13
C LEU A 126 -8.64 11.37 -2.01
N THR A 127 -9.41 12.37 -1.59
CA THR A 127 -10.88 12.36 -1.69
C THR A 127 -11.32 13.29 -2.83
N ALA A 128 -12.61 13.49 -3.02
CA ALA A 128 -13.10 14.45 -4.01
C ALA A 128 -12.56 15.89 -3.76
N ASP A 129 -12.44 16.27 -2.49
CA ASP A 129 -12.14 17.64 -2.08
C ASP A 129 -10.77 17.80 -1.43
N HIS A 130 -10.20 16.75 -0.87
CA HIS A 130 -9.02 16.85 -0.01
C HIS A 130 -7.89 15.89 -0.39
N CYS A 131 -6.68 16.31 -0.08
CA CYS A 131 -5.47 15.51 -0.08
C CYS A 131 -4.93 15.42 1.34
N TYR A 132 -4.76 14.18 1.85
CA TYR A 132 -4.17 13.92 3.15
C TYR A 132 -2.77 13.32 2.97
N THR A 133 -1.79 13.86 3.69
CA THR A 133 -0.41 13.35 3.66
C THR A 133 0.17 13.26 5.06
N LEU A 134 1.07 12.30 5.26
CA LEU A 134 1.85 12.16 6.49
C LEU A 134 3.34 12.21 6.12
N GLY A 135 4.04 13.23 6.65
CA GLY A 135 5.47 13.43 6.44
C GLY A 135 6.34 12.53 7.29
N ALA A 136 7.64 12.45 6.98
CA ALA A 136 8.58 11.57 7.66
C ALA A 136 8.73 11.86 9.17
N GLU A 137 8.51 13.10 9.59
CA GLU A 137 8.53 13.53 11.00
C GLU A 137 7.16 13.51 11.68
N GLY A 138 6.12 13.00 10.98
CA GLY A 138 4.78 12.92 11.56
C GLY A 138 3.90 14.17 11.31
N VAL A 139 4.27 15.04 10.38
CA VAL A 139 3.42 16.18 9.97
C VAL A 139 2.25 15.63 9.15
N LEU A 140 1.06 15.63 9.74
CA LEU A 140 -0.19 15.21 9.11
C LEU A 140 -0.91 16.44 8.55
N LEU A 141 -1.16 16.44 7.24
CA LEU A 141 -1.76 17.55 6.51
C LEU A 141 -3.09 17.16 5.89
N CYS A 142 -4.02 18.10 5.86
CA CYS A 142 -5.16 18.13 4.96
C CYS A 142 -5.04 19.37 4.07
N LEU A 143 -4.98 19.15 2.78
CA LEU A 143 -4.94 20.18 1.76
C LEU A 143 -6.21 20.11 0.90
N ASP A 144 -6.71 21.25 0.44
CA ASP A 144 -7.72 21.33 -0.61
C ASP A 144 -7.13 20.74 -1.90
N LEU A 145 -7.76 19.74 -2.50
CA LEU A 145 -7.23 19.03 -3.66
C LEU A 145 -7.16 19.89 -4.93
N VAL A 146 -7.99 20.89 -5.03
CA VAL A 146 -8.04 21.76 -6.22
C VAL A 146 -6.98 22.85 -6.15
N THR A 147 -6.81 23.46 -4.99
CA THR A 147 -5.99 24.67 -4.83
C THR A 147 -4.66 24.45 -4.11
N GLY A 148 -4.46 23.31 -3.44
CA GLY A 148 -3.31 23.03 -2.60
C GLY A 148 -3.27 23.83 -1.30
N LYS A 149 -4.32 24.60 -0.98
CA LYS A 149 -4.38 25.37 0.26
C LYS A 149 -4.54 24.45 1.47
N LYS A 150 -3.80 24.77 2.52
CA LYS A 150 -3.91 24.05 3.78
C LYS A 150 -5.28 24.28 4.43
N VAL A 151 -5.98 23.16 4.72
CA VAL A 151 -7.23 23.15 5.49
C VAL A 151 -6.90 23.03 6.96
N TRP A 152 -6.12 22.00 7.33
CA TRP A 152 -5.61 21.84 8.68
C TRP A 152 -4.27 21.07 8.68
N GLN A 153 -3.60 21.11 9.82
CA GLN A 153 -2.30 20.45 10.05
C GLN A 153 -2.23 19.97 11.50
N ARG A 154 -1.61 18.79 11.69
CA ARG A 154 -1.22 18.27 13.00
C ARG A 154 0.27 17.90 12.95
N ASP A 155 0.92 18.05 14.06
CA ASP A 155 2.27 17.51 14.30
C ASP A 155 2.09 16.29 15.21
N THR A 156 1.91 15.11 14.60
CA THR A 156 1.57 13.90 15.36
C THR A 156 2.71 13.46 16.26
N ALA A 157 3.96 13.71 15.88
CA ALA A 157 5.11 13.40 16.72
C ALA A 157 5.08 14.19 18.02
N LYS A 158 4.78 15.47 17.93
CA LYS A 158 4.73 16.38 19.06
C LYS A 158 3.45 16.22 19.88
N ASP A 159 2.29 16.08 19.19
CA ASP A 159 0.98 15.97 19.83
C ASP A 159 0.85 14.71 20.71
N PHE A 160 1.58 13.64 20.35
CA PHE A 160 1.51 12.33 21.02
C PHE A 160 2.85 11.86 21.61
N ASP A 161 3.85 12.74 21.67
CA ASP A 161 5.19 12.42 22.20
C ASP A 161 5.78 11.15 21.55
N VAL A 162 5.72 11.08 20.19
CA VAL A 162 6.20 9.93 19.44
C VAL A 162 7.73 9.89 19.44
N PRO A 163 8.34 8.79 19.89
CA PRO A 163 9.78 8.67 19.83
C PRO A 163 10.29 8.45 18.43
N GLU A 164 11.58 8.64 18.24
CA GLU A 164 12.23 8.38 16.97
C GLU A 164 12.01 6.93 16.50
N ALA A 165 11.45 6.78 15.31
CA ALA A 165 11.26 5.49 14.65
C ALA A 165 12.51 5.10 13.86
N PHE A 166 12.63 3.82 13.47
CA PHE A 166 13.74 3.36 12.62
C PHE A 166 13.85 4.15 11.31
N PHE A 167 12.72 4.44 10.67
CA PHE A 167 12.67 5.05 9.33
C PHE A 167 11.70 6.23 9.27
N GLY A 168 11.39 6.89 10.38
CA GLY A 168 10.37 7.92 10.44
C GLY A 168 8.94 7.37 10.31
N ALA A 169 7.97 8.24 10.03
CA ALA A 169 6.60 7.82 9.77
C ALA A 169 6.48 7.18 8.39
N GLY A 170 5.94 5.97 8.31
CA GLY A 170 5.87 5.20 7.06
C GLY A 170 4.54 4.49 6.80
N SER A 171 3.58 4.57 7.72
CA SER A 171 2.24 4.01 7.57
C SER A 171 1.32 5.03 6.92
N SER A 172 0.78 4.73 5.73
CA SER A 172 -0.13 5.65 5.04
C SER A 172 -1.45 5.77 5.79
N PRO A 173 -2.05 6.96 5.91
CA PRO A 173 -3.37 7.13 6.47
C PRO A 173 -4.45 6.41 5.64
N ILE A 174 -5.54 5.99 6.30
CA ILE A 174 -6.75 5.53 5.61
C ILE A 174 -7.96 6.36 6.06
N LEU A 175 -8.94 6.49 5.18
CA LEU A 175 -10.21 7.14 5.49
C LEU A 175 -11.30 6.09 5.67
N GLU A 176 -12.00 6.12 6.83
CA GLU A 176 -13.09 5.22 7.14
C GLU A 176 -14.19 5.95 7.90
N GLY A 177 -15.39 6.01 7.33
CA GLY A 177 -16.55 6.64 7.97
C GLY A 177 -16.36 8.10 8.38
N GLY A 178 -15.58 8.87 7.63
CA GLY A 178 -15.24 10.27 7.94
C GLY A 178 -14.09 10.43 8.93
N LEU A 179 -13.48 9.34 9.37
CA LEU A 179 -12.30 9.34 10.25
C LEU A 179 -11.04 9.02 9.45
N LEU A 180 -10.02 9.85 9.62
CA LEU A 180 -8.67 9.61 9.13
C LEU A 180 -7.91 8.80 10.18
N ILE A 181 -7.63 7.54 9.90
CA ILE A 181 -6.99 6.62 10.82
C ILE A 181 -5.51 6.54 10.50
N VAL A 182 -4.69 6.81 11.50
CA VAL A 182 -3.24 6.95 11.39
C VAL A 182 -2.56 6.08 12.44
N GLN A 183 -1.58 5.28 12.02
CA GLN A 183 -0.68 4.62 12.94
C GLN A 183 0.40 5.61 13.37
N VAL A 184 0.25 6.17 14.55
CA VAL A 184 1.13 7.20 15.11
C VAL A 184 2.32 6.57 15.84
N GLY A 185 2.10 5.47 16.55
CA GLY A 185 3.18 4.70 17.18
C GLY A 185 3.62 5.22 18.54
N ALA A 186 2.82 6.04 19.19
CA ALA A 186 3.08 6.49 20.55
C ALA A 186 2.50 5.52 21.60
N GLN A 187 3.04 5.56 22.79
CA GLN A 187 2.56 4.86 23.99
C GLN A 187 2.06 5.96 24.97
N LEU A 188 1.23 5.75 25.91
CA LEU A 188 0.67 4.51 26.44
C LEU A 188 -0.61 4.06 25.73
N ASN A 189 -1.21 4.89 24.89
CA ASN A 189 -2.52 4.65 24.31
C ASN A 189 -2.67 5.20 22.87
N SER A 190 -1.62 5.75 22.28
CA SER A 190 -1.68 6.47 21.01
C SER A 190 -0.89 5.77 19.90
N GLY A 191 -0.89 4.43 19.88
CA GLY A 191 -0.31 3.65 18.78
C GLY A 191 -1.07 3.88 17.48
N VAL A 192 -2.40 3.98 17.57
CA VAL A 192 -3.32 4.31 16.46
C VAL A 192 -4.26 5.41 16.91
N VAL A 193 -4.41 6.42 16.07
CA VAL A 193 -5.25 7.59 16.34
C VAL A 193 -6.21 7.79 15.18
N ALA A 194 -7.46 8.07 15.49
CA ALA A 194 -8.44 8.53 14.51
C ALA A 194 -8.68 10.02 14.68
N PHE A 195 -8.59 10.73 13.57
CA PHE A 195 -8.88 12.14 13.46
C PHE A 195 -10.17 12.34 12.67
N ASP A 196 -10.98 13.30 13.05
CA ASP A 196 -12.04 13.80 12.18
C ASP A 196 -11.41 14.36 10.90
N ALA A 197 -11.75 13.81 9.76
CA ALA A 197 -11.08 14.10 8.51
C ALA A 197 -11.25 15.56 8.06
N ALA A 198 -12.37 16.21 8.40
CA ALA A 198 -12.64 17.59 8.03
C ALA A 198 -11.90 18.62 8.91
N THR A 199 -11.65 18.29 10.18
CA THR A 199 -11.15 19.27 11.15
C THR A 199 -9.76 18.92 11.72
N GLY A 200 -9.28 17.68 11.55
CA GLY A 200 -8.05 17.19 12.17
C GLY A 200 -8.13 17.00 13.70
N LYS A 201 -9.31 17.08 14.30
CA LYS A 201 -9.49 16.84 15.74
C LYS A 201 -9.39 15.36 16.05
N THR A 202 -8.71 15.00 17.13
CA THR A 202 -8.66 13.63 17.63
C THR A 202 -10.05 13.19 18.07
N VAL A 203 -10.51 12.03 17.58
CA VAL A 203 -11.80 11.42 17.92
C VAL A 203 -11.59 10.29 18.91
N TRP A 204 -10.63 9.40 18.63
CA TRP A 204 -10.24 8.35 19.55
C TRP A 204 -8.75 8.00 19.39
N GLU A 205 -8.20 7.42 20.45
CA GLU A 205 -6.84 6.89 20.52
C GLU A 205 -6.89 5.48 21.09
N ASN A 206 -6.11 4.56 20.57
CA ASN A 206 -5.92 3.23 21.15
C ASN A 206 -4.61 2.59 20.65
N VAL A 207 -4.46 1.32 20.97
CA VAL A 207 -3.24 0.51 20.80
C VAL A 207 -2.15 0.99 21.75
N GLY A 208 -2.41 0.71 23.00
CA GLY A 208 -1.48 0.93 24.11
C GLY A 208 -1.26 -0.34 24.91
N GLU A 209 -0.70 -0.18 26.08
CA GLU A 209 -0.34 -1.27 27.01
C GLU A 209 -1.51 -2.23 27.29
N LYS A 210 -2.70 -1.67 27.52
CA LYS A 210 -3.91 -2.46 27.83
C LYS A 210 -4.39 -3.33 26.69
N THR A 211 -4.09 -2.96 25.44
CA THR A 211 -4.44 -3.73 24.24
C THR A 211 -3.78 -5.09 24.23
N TRP A 212 -2.64 -5.23 24.89
CA TRP A 212 -1.85 -6.46 25.01
C TRP A 212 -1.96 -7.10 26.40
N ASN A 213 -3.06 -6.85 27.15
CA ASN A 213 -3.34 -7.42 28.47
C ASN A 213 -2.22 -7.15 29.50
N GLY A 214 -1.64 -5.96 29.49
CA GLY A 214 -0.56 -5.58 30.40
C GLY A 214 0.79 -6.25 30.07
N VAL A 215 0.88 -6.98 28.98
CA VAL A 215 2.18 -7.48 28.49
C VAL A 215 2.93 -6.28 27.92
N PRO A 216 4.18 -6.01 28.35
CA PRO A 216 4.97 -4.93 27.80
C PRO A 216 5.08 -5.07 26.29
N MET A 217 4.83 -3.98 25.56
CA MET A 217 4.87 -3.99 24.08
C MET A 217 6.29 -4.05 23.52
N THR A 218 7.27 -4.30 24.33
CA THR A 218 8.69 -4.19 24.03
C THR A 218 9.37 -5.49 23.73
N GLY A 219 8.78 -6.61 24.03
CA GLY A 219 9.47 -7.85 23.85
C GLY A 219 8.57 -9.06 23.78
N TRP A 220 9.20 -10.19 23.68
CA TRP A 220 8.54 -11.48 23.74
C TRP A 220 8.40 -11.88 25.21
N PRO A 221 7.24 -12.34 25.70
CA PRO A 221 7.09 -12.82 27.07
C PRO A 221 8.16 -13.89 27.39
N GLY A 222 8.92 -13.68 28.47
CA GLY A 222 10.04 -14.54 28.86
C GLY A 222 11.33 -14.38 28.04
N SER A 223 11.42 -13.40 27.15
CA SER A 223 12.67 -13.06 26.47
C SER A 223 13.51 -12.08 27.29
N ARG A 224 14.83 -12.11 27.09
CA ARG A 224 15.73 -11.10 27.67
C ARG A 224 15.40 -9.67 27.26
N ILE A 225 14.77 -9.51 26.08
CA ILE A 225 14.35 -8.21 25.56
C ILE A 225 13.27 -7.60 26.45
N VAL A 226 12.29 -8.39 26.92
CA VAL A 226 11.24 -7.90 27.83
C VAL A 226 11.87 -7.39 29.12
N GLU A 227 12.80 -8.14 29.68
CA GLU A 227 13.49 -7.75 30.92
C GLU A 227 14.41 -6.54 30.69
N TRP A 228 15.13 -6.55 29.57
CA TRP A 228 16.11 -5.51 29.26
C TRP A 228 15.46 -4.16 28.90
N ASN A 229 14.35 -4.18 28.17
CA ASN A 229 13.68 -2.99 27.68
C ASN A 229 12.61 -2.42 28.61
N ARG A 230 12.34 -3.08 29.73
CA ARG A 230 11.32 -2.63 30.68
C ARG A 230 11.50 -1.18 31.13
N ASN A 231 12.73 -0.67 31.09
CA ASN A 231 13.10 0.70 31.46
C ASN A 231 13.66 1.53 30.30
N ASP A 232 13.63 1.04 29.07
CA ASP A 232 14.11 1.75 27.89
C ASP A 232 12.95 2.20 27.01
N PRO A 233 12.52 3.46 27.09
CA PRO A 233 11.36 3.95 26.36
C PRO A 233 11.51 3.89 24.83
N ARG A 234 12.75 3.77 24.31
CA ARG A 234 12.99 3.70 22.87
C ARG A 234 12.35 2.50 22.20
N PHE A 235 12.14 1.42 22.93
CA PHE A 235 11.56 0.18 22.40
C PHE A 235 10.05 0.09 22.54
N GLU A 236 9.48 0.87 23.44
CA GLU A 236 8.04 0.82 23.74
C GLU A 236 7.16 1.54 22.72
N LYS A 237 7.75 2.43 21.94
CA LYS A 237 7.03 3.49 21.29
C LYS A 237 7.23 3.53 19.76
N GLN A 238 7.58 2.42 19.14
CA GLN A 238 7.87 2.43 17.70
C GLN A 238 6.67 1.99 16.87
N ALA A 239 6.25 2.87 15.97
CA ALA A 239 5.30 2.54 14.93
C ALA A 239 5.83 1.41 14.04
N SER A 240 4.94 0.65 13.46
CA SER A 240 5.24 -0.17 12.30
C SER A 240 5.01 0.65 11.03
N TYR A 241 5.32 0.05 9.90
CA TYR A 241 5.24 0.68 8.58
C TYR A 241 4.08 0.12 7.74
N CYS A 242 3.24 -0.73 8.35
CA CYS A 242 2.04 -1.26 7.72
C CYS A 242 0.95 -0.19 7.63
N THR A 243 0.34 -0.06 6.47
CA THR A 243 -0.89 0.72 6.35
C THR A 243 -2.06 -0.05 6.95
N PRO A 244 -2.95 0.59 7.75
CA PRO A 244 -4.16 -0.04 8.27
C PRO A 244 -5.07 -0.57 7.15
N VAL A 245 -5.82 -1.64 7.42
CA VAL A 245 -6.80 -2.20 6.49
C VAL A 245 -8.19 -2.17 7.11
N ALA A 246 -9.15 -1.55 6.42
CA ALA A 246 -10.55 -1.59 6.80
C ALA A 246 -11.25 -2.74 6.10
N ALA A 247 -11.81 -3.69 6.85
CA ALA A 247 -12.47 -4.87 6.32
C ALA A 247 -13.78 -5.19 7.05
N THR A 248 -14.75 -5.76 6.34
CA THR A 248 -15.97 -6.29 6.94
C THR A 248 -15.84 -7.80 7.05
N ILE A 249 -15.84 -8.31 8.29
CA ILE A 249 -15.68 -9.74 8.60
C ILE A 249 -16.86 -10.15 9.48
N HIS A 250 -17.57 -11.20 9.11
CA HIS A 250 -18.79 -11.66 9.79
C HIS A 250 -19.83 -10.54 10.02
N GLY A 251 -19.95 -9.60 9.06
CA GLY A 251 -20.86 -8.46 9.14
C GLY A 251 -20.42 -7.32 10.06
N GLN A 252 -19.29 -7.47 10.76
CA GLN A 252 -18.68 -6.43 11.60
C GLN A 252 -17.55 -5.71 10.83
N ARG A 253 -17.49 -4.38 10.95
CA ARG A 253 -16.42 -3.57 10.37
C ARG A 253 -15.22 -3.53 11.33
N HIS A 254 -14.04 -3.80 10.80
CA HIS A 254 -12.77 -3.85 11.51
C HIS A 254 -11.76 -2.90 10.89
N ILE A 255 -10.93 -2.27 11.72
CA ILE A 255 -9.66 -1.68 11.32
C ILE A 255 -8.56 -2.63 11.78
N LEU A 256 -7.88 -3.25 10.85
CA LEU A 256 -6.79 -4.18 11.08
C LEU A 256 -5.46 -3.42 10.99
N VAL A 257 -4.72 -3.39 12.06
CA VAL A 257 -3.45 -2.66 12.16
C VAL A 257 -2.36 -3.63 12.56
N CYS A 258 -1.33 -3.78 11.74
CA CYS A 258 -0.10 -4.44 12.14
C CYS A 258 0.81 -3.42 12.81
N THR A 259 0.91 -3.52 14.12
CA THR A 259 1.89 -2.79 14.90
C THR A 259 3.23 -3.53 14.90
N ARG A 260 4.23 -2.97 15.55
CA ARG A 260 5.51 -3.66 15.76
C ARG A 260 5.35 -4.99 16.54
N GLN A 261 4.31 -5.12 17.37
CA GLN A 261 4.07 -6.30 18.21
C GLN A 261 3.20 -7.35 17.51
N GLY A 262 2.44 -6.95 16.52
CA GLY A 262 1.54 -7.85 15.80
C GLY A 262 0.25 -7.17 15.37
N LEU A 263 -0.75 -7.98 15.09
CA LEU A 263 -2.05 -7.53 14.61
C LEU A 263 -2.95 -7.08 15.74
N VAL A 264 -3.58 -5.93 15.58
CA VAL A 264 -4.71 -5.48 16.40
C VAL A 264 -5.90 -5.21 15.49
N SER A 265 -7.07 -5.68 15.89
CA SER A 265 -8.34 -5.33 15.26
C SER A 265 -9.08 -4.32 16.13
N LEU A 266 -9.48 -3.21 15.53
CA LEU A 266 -10.18 -2.11 16.21
C LEU A 266 -11.59 -1.92 15.64
N ASP A 267 -12.51 -1.49 16.49
CA ASP A 267 -13.78 -0.91 16.06
C ASP A 267 -13.50 0.47 15.41
N PRO A 268 -13.94 0.73 14.18
CA PRO A 268 -13.61 1.97 13.49
C PRO A 268 -14.18 3.23 14.14
N LYS A 269 -15.29 3.14 14.87
CA LYS A 269 -15.97 4.30 15.46
C LYS A 269 -15.41 4.69 16.83
N THR A 270 -14.98 3.69 17.61
CA THR A 270 -14.60 3.88 19.00
C THR A 270 -13.12 3.63 19.27
N GLY A 271 -12.40 3.00 18.33
CA GLY A 271 -11.04 2.54 18.55
C GLY A 271 -10.92 1.36 19.52
N ALA A 272 -12.03 0.81 20.04
CA ALA A 272 -11.99 -0.32 20.96
C ALA A 272 -11.41 -1.56 20.29
N ALA A 273 -10.50 -2.24 20.97
CA ALA A 273 -9.88 -3.45 20.45
C ALA A 273 -10.89 -4.61 20.46
N ASN A 274 -11.03 -5.28 19.31
CA ASN A 274 -11.79 -6.51 19.16
C ASN A 274 -10.95 -7.73 19.56
N PHE A 275 -9.73 -7.81 19.01
CA PHE A 275 -8.75 -8.84 19.33
C PHE A 275 -7.34 -8.32 19.01
N SER A 276 -6.34 -9.01 19.55
CA SER A 276 -4.94 -8.85 19.17
C SER A 276 -4.30 -10.22 18.94
N PHE A 277 -3.26 -10.24 18.10
CA PHE A 277 -2.49 -11.45 17.82
C PHE A 277 -1.01 -11.10 17.75
N TRP A 278 -0.21 -11.71 18.64
CA TRP A 278 1.23 -11.49 18.69
C TRP A 278 1.92 -12.06 17.45
N PHE A 279 2.58 -11.19 16.68
CA PHE A 279 3.29 -11.57 15.47
C PHE A 279 4.50 -10.66 15.22
N ARG A 280 5.64 -11.07 15.72
CA ARG A 280 6.93 -10.40 15.47
C ARG A 280 8.10 -11.36 15.69
N SER A 281 9.29 -10.96 15.21
CA SER A 281 10.55 -11.60 15.57
C SER A 281 10.82 -11.50 17.08
N ARG A 282 11.55 -12.47 17.61
CA ARG A 282 12.10 -12.43 18.98
C ARG A 282 13.30 -11.48 19.10
N GLN A 283 13.85 -11.05 17.96
CA GLN A 283 14.94 -10.09 17.92
C GLN A 283 14.40 -8.66 18.05
N ASP A 284 15.21 -7.80 18.63
CA ASP A 284 14.82 -6.42 18.87
C ASP A 284 14.68 -5.60 17.58
N ALA A 285 15.70 -5.65 16.71
CA ALA A 285 15.70 -4.91 15.45
C ALA A 285 14.78 -5.51 14.38
N THR A 286 13.48 -5.61 14.69
CA THR A 286 12.44 -6.09 13.77
C THR A 286 11.58 -4.95 13.26
N VAL A 287 11.29 -4.97 11.97
CA VAL A 287 10.36 -4.05 11.30
C VAL A 287 9.20 -4.87 10.75
N THR A 288 7.99 -4.38 10.91
CA THR A 288 6.79 -4.93 10.28
C THR A 288 6.29 -3.90 9.29
N ALA A 289 6.28 -4.25 7.99
CA ALA A 289 5.95 -3.30 6.93
C ALA A 289 4.92 -3.85 5.92
N MET A 290 4.71 -5.16 5.87
CA MET A 290 3.70 -5.74 4.99
C MET A 290 2.29 -5.48 5.52
N THR A 291 1.49 -4.80 4.70
CA THR A 291 0.06 -4.60 4.96
C THR A 291 -0.70 -5.93 4.89
N PRO A 292 -1.58 -6.26 5.85
CA PRO A 292 -2.31 -7.53 5.88
C PRO A 292 -3.10 -7.80 4.59
N VAL A 293 -3.11 -9.06 4.15
CA VAL A 293 -4.01 -9.53 3.09
C VAL A 293 -5.26 -10.08 3.74
N VAL A 294 -6.42 -9.52 3.40
CA VAL A 294 -7.71 -9.94 3.96
C VAL A 294 -8.57 -10.53 2.84
N HIS A 295 -9.14 -11.71 3.08
CA HIS A 295 -10.11 -12.32 2.17
C HIS A 295 -11.14 -13.12 2.97
N GLY A 296 -12.40 -12.68 2.91
CA GLY A 296 -13.46 -13.26 3.75
C GLY A 296 -13.18 -13.07 5.24
N ASP A 297 -13.07 -14.17 5.96
CA ASP A 297 -12.71 -14.22 7.39
C ASP A 297 -11.22 -14.50 7.64
N LEU A 298 -10.41 -14.54 6.59
CA LEU A 298 -8.99 -14.88 6.67
C LEU A 298 -8.11 -13.62 6.58
N ILE A 299 -7.04 -13.60 7.38
CA ILE A 299 -6.05 -12.53 7.46
C ILE A 299 -4.65 -13.13 7.37
N LEU A 300 -3.90 -12.78 6.33
CA LEU A 300 -2.49 -13.14 6.19
C LEU A 300 -1.60 -12.04 6.72
N LEU A 301 -0.65 -12.41 7.56
CA LEU A 301 0.47 -11.59 8.01
C LEU A 301 1.78 -12.18 7.52
N SER A 302 2.75 -11.34 7.19
CA SER A 302 4.10 -11.79 6.83
C SER A 302 5.16 -10.81 7.32
N ASN A 303 6.35 -11.36 7.61
CA ASN A 303 7.51 -10.59 8.03
C ASN A 303 8.79 -11.35 7.66
N CYS A 304 9.73 -10.67 7.02
CA CYS A 304 11.00 -11.27 6.57
C CYS A 304 12.11 -11.26 7.62
N TYR A 305 11.90 -10.58 8.75
CA TYR A 305 12.95 -10.40 9.75
C TYR A 305 13.10 -11.67 10.61
N TYR A 306 14.35 -12.17 10.65
CA TYR A 306 14.78 -13.24 11.56
C TYR A 306 13.89 -14.51 11.53
N LYS A 307 13.47 -14.91 10.33
CA LYS A 307 12.63 -16.10 10.10
C LYS A 307 11.29 -16.05 10.85
N THR A 308 10.67 -14.87 10.91
CA THR A 308 9.31 -14.74 11.43
C THR A 308 8.31 -15.41 10.49
N GLY A 309 8.52 -15.31 9.18
CA GLY A 309 7.69 -15.97 8.17
C GLY A 309 6.31 -15.38 8.03
N SER A 310 5.33 -16.22 7.77
CA SER A 310 3.94 -15.84 7.58
C SER A 310 2.99 -16.66 8.44
N VAL A 311 1.83 -16.10 8.74
CA VAL A 311 0.72 -16.76 9.41
C VAL A 311 -0.59 -16.40 8.75
N LEU A 312 -1.44 -17.37 8.48
CA LEU A 312 -2.83 -17.17 8.10
C LEU A 312 -3.71 -17.37 9.33
N LEU A 313 -4.49 -16.35 9.63
CA LEU A 313 -5.43 -16.34 10.75
C LEU A 313 -6.86 -16.40 10.23
N ARG A 314 -7.75 -17.12 10.93
CA ARG A 314 -9.19 -17.04 10.75
C ARG A 314 -9.83 -16.25 11.89
N VAL A 315 -10.61 -15.25 11.57
CA VAL A 315 -11.44 -14.55 12.54
C VAL A 315 -12.62 -15.44 12.91
N LYS A 316 -12.81 -15.71 14.19
CA LYS A 316 -13.93 -16.53 14.69
C LYS A 316 -15.25 -15.77 14.58
N ALA A 317 -16.35 -16.51 14.51
CA ALA A 317 -17.68 -15.93 14.57
C ALA A 317 -17.81 -15.00 15.78
N GLY A 318 -18.41 -13.82 15.57
CA GLY A 318 -18.49 -12.75 16.57
C GLY A 318 -17.33 -11.76 16.55
N GLY A 319 -16.28 -11.98 15.73
CA GLY A 319 -15.26 -10.97 15.43
C GLY A 319 -14.32 -10.58 16.59
N LYS A 320 -14.28 -11.37 17.67
CA LYS A 320 -13.55 -11.02 18.90
C LYS A 320 -12.32 -11.88 19.18
N SER A 321 -12.01 -12.83 18.33
CA SER A 321 -10.82 -13.68 18.43
C SER A 321 -10.43 -14.25 17.09
N VAL A 322 -9.20 -14.73 17.00
CA VAL A 322 -8.65 -15.41 15.82
C VAL A 322 -8.12 -16.78 16.20
N GLU A 323 -8.01 -17.66 15.22
CA GLU A 323 -7.26 -18.90 15.31
C GLU A 323 -6.28 -18.99 14.14
N GLU A 324 -5.19 -19.67 14.36
CA GLU A 324 -4.16 -19.91 13.37
C GLU A 324 -4.60 -21.04 12.43
N VAL A 325 -4.59 -20.78 11.11
CA VAL A 325 -4.90 -21.77 10.08
C VAL A 325 -3.62 -22.47 9.63
N TRP A 326 -2.60 -21.69 9.28
CA TRP A 326 -1.26 -22.20 8.99
C TRP A 326 -0.20 -21.15 9.33
N ARG A 327 1.03 -21.61 9.53
CA ARG A 327 2.22 -20.79 9.73
C ARG A 327 3.41 -21.45 9.01
N GLY A 328 4.31 -20.62 8.43
CA GLY A 328 5.51 -21.15 7.79
C GLY A 328 6.44 -20.04 7.27
N LEU A 329 7.53 -20.51 6.63
CA LEU A 329 8.58 -19.65 6.06
C LEU A 329 8.48 -19.50 4.54
N GLN A 330 7.44 -20.05 3.93
CA GLN A 330 7.23 -20.00 2.47
C GLN A 330 6.98 -18.58 1.94
N LEU A 331 6.52 -17.68 2.79
CA LEU A 331 6.44 -16.26 2.52
C LEU A 331 7.20 -15.50 3.63
N GLU A 332 8.18 -14.71 3.23
CA GLU A 332 8.94 -13.80 4.09
C GLU A 332 8.94 -12.43 3.40
N VAL A 333 7.76 -11.80 3.38
CA VAL A 333 7.53 -10.53 2.67
C VAL A 333 8.07 -9.37 3.49
N HIS A 334 8.75 -8.42 2.84
CA HIS A 334 9.32 -7.26 3.51
C HIS A 334 8.32 -6.10 3.62
N TRP A 335 8.10 -5.33 2.55
CA TRP A 335 7.17 -4.18 2.56
C TRP A 335 6.08 -4.27 1.50
N THR A 336 6.30 -5.04 0.43
CA THR A 336 5.33 -5.20 -0.63
C THR A 336 4.20 -6.12 -0.19
N ARG A 337 2.98 -5.85 -0.59
CA ARG A 337 1.87 -6.74 -0.28
C ARG A 337 1.72 -7.80 -1.38
N PRO A 338 1.51 -9.08 -1.06
CA PRO A 338 1.13 -10.08 -2.06
C PRO A 338 -0.16 -9.71 -2.79
N VAL A 339 -0.20 -9.95 -4.09
CA VAL A 339 -1.45 -9.87 -4.87
C VAL A 339 -2.20 -11.18 -4.71
N LEU A 340 -3.45 -11.13 -4.27
CA LEU A 340 -4.33 -12.29 -4.18
C LEU A 340 -5.25 -12.34 -5.41
N GLU A 341 -5.13 -13.42 -6.20
CA GLU A 341 -5.97 -13.66 -7.37
C GLU A 341 -6.44 -15.12 -7.39
N LYS A 342 -7.74 -15.34 -7.38
CA LYS A 342 -8.36 -16.69 -7.43
C LYS A 342 -7.79 -17.68 -6.43
N GLY A 343 -7.56 -17.23 -5.18
CA GLY A 343 -7.02 -18.06 -4.11
C GLY A 343 -5.51 -18.27 -4.16
N MET A 344 -4.81 -17.65 -5.08
CA MET A 344 -3.35 -17.69 -5.20
C MET A 344 -2.72 -16.35 -4.84
N LEU A 345 -1.67 -16.40 -4.05
CA LEU A 345 -0.82 -15.25 -3.71
C LEU A 345 0.36 -15.19 -4.68
N TYR A 346 0.54 -14.05 -5.31
CA TYR A 346 1.73 -13.73 -6.10
C TYR A 346 2.56 -12.73 -5.30
N ALA A 347 3.74 -13.14 -4.86
CA ALA A 347 4.50 -12.41 -3.85
C ALA A 347 6.00 -12.36 -4.13
N PHE A 348 6.59 -11.19 -3.92
CA PHE A 348 8.04 -11.07 -3.75
C PHE A 348 8.39 -11.28 -2.28
N THR A 349 9.38 -12.12 -2.03
CA THR A 349 9.85 -12.49 -0.69
C THR A 349 11.34 -12.21 -0.56
N GLY A 350 11.87 -12.24 0.66
CA GLY A 350 13.27 -11.98 0.97
C GLY A 350 13.47 -10.71 1.78
N ARG A 351 14.48 -10.72 2.65
CA ARG A 351 14.85 -9.56 3.46
C ARG A 351 15.79 -8.62 2.72
N ASN A 352 16.73 -9.18 2.00
CA ASN A 352 17.77 -8.46 1.26
C ASN A 352 17.68 -8.79 -0.23
N GLU A 353 18.32 -7.99 -1.07
CA GLU A 353 18.30 -8.19 -2.52
C GLU A 353 18.75 -9.59 -2.96
N PRO A 354 19.81 -10.19 -2.38
CA PRO A 354 20.24 -11.54 -2.76
C PRO A 354 19.27 -12.65 -2.40
N ASP A 355 18.40 -12.42 -1.40
CA ASP A 355 17.43 -13.41 -0.92
C ASP A 355 16.08 -13.32 -1.65
N ALA A 356 15.96 -12.43 -2.62
CA ALA A 356 14.69 -12.14 -3.27
C ALA A 356 14.20 -13.29 -4.14
N ARG A 357 12.92 -13.61 -4.00
CA ARG A 357 12.23 -14.64 -4.79
C ARG A 357 10.85 -14.18 -5.21
N PHE A 358 10.38 -14.59 -6.36
CA PHE A 358 9.00 -14.43 -6.78
C PHE A 358 8.28 -15.76 -6.69
N ARG A 359 7.18 -15.81 -5.93
CA ARG A 359 6.45 -17.03 -5.59
C ARG A 359 4.96 -16.93 -5.90
N CYS A 360 4.40 -18.08 -6.31
CA CYS A 360 2.98 -18.34 -6.24
C CYS A 360 2.71 -19.28 -5.08
N VAL A 361 1.81 -18.89 -4.18
CA VAL A 361 1.48 -19.65 -2.97
C VAL A 361 -0.03 -19.75 -2.85
N GLU A 362 -0.54 -20.93 -2.56
CA GLU A 362 -1.95 -21.11 -2.27
C GLU A 362 -2.34 -20.44 -0.95
N PHE A 363 -3.31 -19.53 -1.01
CA PHE A 363 -3.66 -18.72 0.15
C PHE A 363 -4.17 -19.55 1.33
N ALA A 364 -5.01 -20.56 1.04
CA ALA A 364 -5.67 -21.34 2.08
C ALA A 364 -4.74 -22.32 2.81
N THR A 365 -3.70 -22.83 2.15
CA THR A 365 -2.83 -23.87 2.69
C THR A 365 -1.39 -23.43 2.95
N GLY A 366 -0.95 -22.38 2.27
CA GLY A 366 0.44 -21.93 2.27
C GLY A 366 1.35 -22.75 1.33
N ASP A 367 0.79 -23.64 0.50
CA ASP A 367 1.57 -24.48 -0.42
C ASP A 367 2.18 -23.65 -1.54
N VAL A 368 3.46 -23.77 -1.74
CA VAL A 368 4.19 -23.13 -2.84
C VAL A 368 3.89 -23.89 -4.13
N LYS A 369 3.28 -23.21 -5.10
CA LYS A 369 2.99 -23.77 -6.42
C LYS A 369 4.19 -23.66 -7.35
N TRP A 370 4.88 -22.53 -7.34
CA TRP A 370 6.16 -22.32 -8.01
C TRP A 370 6.98 -21.26 -7.29
N ASP A 371 8.28 -21.26 -7.54
CA ASP A 371 9.28 -20.41 -6.90
C ASP A 371 10.36 -20.04 -7.92
N ARG A 372 10.60 -18.75 -8.14
CA ARG A 372 11.63 -18.22 -9.02
C ARG A 372 12.62 -17.37 -8.25
N ASP A 373 13.91 -17.60 -8.51
CA ASP A 373 14.99 -16.79 -7.98
C ASP A 373 14.97 -15.40 -8.66
N GLU A 374 14.91 -14.37 -7.86
CA GLU A 374 15.01 -12.97 -8.26
C GLU A 374 16.10 -12.25 -7.48
N GLY A 375 16.96 -13.04 -6.84
CA GLY A 375 18.06 -12.51 -6.04
C GLY A 375 19.11 -11.79 -6.89
N TRP A 376 19.58 -10.66 -6.37
CA TRP A 376 20.70 -9.97 -6.98
C TRP A 376 21.98 -10.74 -6.74
N PRO A 377 22.79 -10.95 -7.78
CA PRO A 377 24.07 -11.62 -7.64
C PRO A 377 25.06 -10.78 -6.79
N ASN A 378 26.13 -11.40 -6.34
CA ASN A 378 27.27 -10.72 -5.69
C ASN A 378 26.96 -9.90 -4.43
N GLY A 379 25.84 -10.17 -3.75
CA GLY A 379 25.51 -9.54 -2.47
C GLY A 379 24.68 -8.26 -2.54
N GLY A 380 24.00 -8.03 -3.67
CA GLY A 380 23.03 -6.95 -3.83
C GLY A 380 23.62 -5.63 -4.38
N HIS A 381 22.78 -4.57 -4.41
CA HIS A 381 23.13 -3.29 -5.03
C HIS A 381 24.38 -2.62 -4.42
N ALA A 382 24.62 -2.80 -3.12
CA ALA A 382 25.79 -2.23 -2.44
C ALA A 382 27.13 -2.81 -2.93
N LYS A 383 27.08 -3.88 -3.72
CA LYS A 383 28.24 -4.53 -4.35
C LYS A 383 28.41 -4.19 -5.82
N LEU A 384 27.47 -3.44 -6.41
CA LEU A 384 27.63 -2.94 -7.78
C LEU A 384 28.67 -1.83 -7.78
N GLU A 385 29.59 -1.91 -8.74
CA GLU A 385 30.54 -0.83 -8.99
C GLU A 385 29.87 0.37 -9.65
N ALA A 386 30.43 1.55 -9.51
CA ALA A 386 29.87 2.75 -10.11
C ALA A 386 29.80 2.62 -11.63
N GLY A 387 28.58 2.71 -12.18
CA GLY A 387 28.31 2.57 -13.61
C GLY A 387 28.00 1.12 -14.06
N GLU A 388 28.09 0.15 -13.17
CA GLU A 388 27.67 -1.22 -13.46
C GLU A 388 26.17 -1.29 -13.67
N LYS A 389 25.73 -2.06 -14.69
CA LYS A 389 24.31 -2.26 -14.97
C LYS A 389 23.69 -3.18 -13.93
N ALA A 390 22.52 -2.80 -13.41
CA ALA A 390 21.74 -3.67 -12.55
C ALA A 390 21.42 -5.02 -13.25
N PRO A 391 21.42 -6.14 -12.50
CA PRO A 391 21.09 -7.44 -13.07
C PRO A 391 19.66 -7.49 -13.58
N ASP A 392 19.39 -8.37 -14.55
CA ASP A 392 18.06 -8.58 -15.14
C ASP A 392 17.17 -9.46 -14.23
N VAL A 393 16.97 -9.00 -12.99
CA VAL A 393 16.12 -9.59 -11.98
C VAL A 393 15.27 -8.51 -11.29
N PHE A 394 14.12 -8.88 -10.75
CA PHE A 394 13.22 -7.92 -10.10
C PHE A 394 13.64 -7.57 -8.66
N GLY A 395 14.42 -8.42 -8.01
CA GLY A 395 14.67 -8.25 -6.58
C GLY A 395 13.38 -8.40 -5.76
N ARG A 396 13.20 -7.57 -4.74
CA ARG A 396 11.99 -7.52 -3.91
C ARG A 396 10.95 -6.59 -4.53
N GLY A 397 10.50 -6.91 -5.75
CA GLY A 397 9.60 -6.09 -6.54
C GLY A 397 8.22 -5.85 -5.91
N ALA A 398 7.50 -4.90 -6.48
CA ALA A 398 6.09 -4.61 -6.16
C ALA A 398 5.21 -4.95 -7.36
N ALA A 399 4.00 -5.47 -7.11
CA ALA A 399 3.06 -5.86 -8.15
C ALA A 399 1.68 -5.26 -7.94
N ILE A 400 0.98 -4.95 -9.03
CA ILE A 400 -0.45 -4.66 -9.06
C ILE A 400 -1.13 -5.58 -10.08
N LEU A 401 -2.43 -5.80 -9.91
CA LEU A 401 -3.25 -6.62 -10.82
C LEU A 401 -4.21 -5.72 -11.60
N ALA A 402 -4.21 -5.83 -12.92
CA ALA A 402 -5.16 -5.16 -13.79
C ALA A 402 -5.35 -5.96 -15.09
N ASP A 403 -6.56 -5.98 -15.64
CA ASP A 403 -6.90 -6.67 -16.91
C ASP A 403 -6.37 -8.12 -16.97
N GLY A 404 -6.45 -8.85 -15.84
CA GLY A 404 -5.95 -10.21 -15.71
C GLY A 404 -4.43 -10.36 -15.80
N LYS A 405 -3.66 -9.28 -15.58
CA LYS A 405 -2.20 -9.23 -15.68
C LYS A 405 -1.59 -8.64 -14.42
N LEU A 406 -0.47 -9.20 -13.96
CA LEU A 406 0.37 -8.60 -12.94
C LEU A 406 1.35 -7.63 -13.62
N ILE A 407 1.34 -6.38 -13.18
CA ILE A 407 2.30 -5.36 -13.57
C ILE A 407 3.30 -5.25 -12.43
N VAL A 408 4.54 -5.58 -12.69
CA VAL A 408 5.60 -5.70 -11.68
C VAL A 408 6.66 -4.64 -11.89
N LEU A 409 7.05 -3.96 -10.84
CA LEU A 409 8.23 -3.08 -10.82
C LEU A 409 9.28 -3.66 -9.86
N GLY A 410 10.44 -3.98 -10.40
CA GLY A 410 11.61 -4.40 -9.63
C GLY A 410 12.35 -3.24 -9.00
N GLU A 411 13.18 -3.54 -8.00
CA GLU A 411 13.91 -2.54 -7.20
C GLU A 411 14.87 -1.65 -8.00
N ALA A 412 15.32 -2.10 -9.16
CA ALA A 412 16.20 -1.33 -10.05
C ALA A 412 15.47 -0.76 -11.29
N GLY A 413 14.13 -0.76 -11.28
CA GLY A 413 13.35 -0.22 -12.38
C GLY A 413 13.09 -1.19 -13.52
N LEU A 414 13.27 -2.49 -13.33
CA LEU A 414 12.84 -3.50 -14.28
C LEU A 414 11.31 -3.62 -14.24
N LEU A 415 10.63 -3.30 -15.32
CA LEU A 415 9.19 -3.46 -15.50
C LEU A 415 8.89 -4.83 -16.08
N GLY A 416 7.95 -5.56 -15.50
CA GLY A 416 7.50 -6.86 -15.97
C GLY A 416 5.99 -6.93 -16.12
N LEU A 417 5.53 -7.71 -17.08
CA LEU A 417 4.13 -8.06 -17.25
C LEU A 417 3.99 -9.58 -17.18
N PHE A 418 3.06 -10.09 -16.36
CA PHE A 418 2.84 -11.52 -16.17
C PHE A 418 1.34 -11.83 -16.23
N ARG A 419 1.00 -13.03 -16.68
CA ARG A 419 -0.33 -13.58 -16.48
C ARG A 419 -0.34 -14.43 -15.22
N PRO A 420 -1.25 -14.15 -14.26
CA PRO A 420 -1.41 -15.00 -13.08
C PRO A 420 -1.71 -16.46 -13.51
N ASN A 421 -0.84 -17.38 -13.13
CA ASN A 421 -0.98 -18.80 -13.44
C ASN A 421 -0.38 -19.62 -12.28
N PRO A 422 -1.16 -20.49 -11.60
CA PRO A 422 -0.66 -21.30 -10.49
C PRO A 422 0.24 -22.47 -10.91
N GLU A 423 0.19 -22.89 -12.18
CA GLU A 423 0.96 -24.04 -12.65
C GLU A 423 2.36 -23.65 -13.12
N ARG A 424 2.54 -22.40 -13.58
CA ARG A 424 3.82 -21.93 -14.10
C ARG A 424 3.92 -20.41 -14.11
N ILE A 425 5.13 -19.92 -14.18
CA ILE A 425 5.40 -18.50 -14.45
C ILE A 425 5.08 -18.23 -15.91
N GLU A 426 4.19 -17.29 -16.17
CA GLU A 426 3.82 -16.87 -17.52
C GLU A 426 4.15 -15.39 -17.69
N GLU A 427 5.38 -15.14 -18.13
CA GLU A 427 5.91 -13.80 -18.38
C GLU A 427 5.51 -13.32 -19.77
N LEU A 428 4.88 -12.17 -19.86
CA LEU A 428 4.39 -11.54 -21.09
C LEU A 428 5.35 -10.47 -21.62
N GLY A 429 6.47 -10.27 -20.92
CA GLY A 429 7.55 -9.38 -21.30
C GLY A 429 8.16 -8.67 -20.11
N ARG A 430 9.40 -8.19 -20.31
CA ARG A 430 10.13 -7.35 -19.36
C ARG A 430 10.87 -6.25 -20.10
N TRP A 431 11.10 -5.15 -19.41
CA TRP A 431 11.79 -4.01 -19.99
C TRP A 431 12.42 -3.15 -18.88
N GLN A 432 13.69 -2.75 -19.04
CA GLN A 432 14.35 -1.83 -18.14
C GLN A 432 13.88 -0.41 -18.42
N VAL A 433 13.22 0.20 -17.45
CA VAL A 433 12.76 1.59 -17.53
C VAL A 433 13.97 2.52 -17.50
N PRO A 434 14.22 3.32 -18.56
CA PRO A 434 15.49 4.07 -18.70
C PRO A 434 15.70 5.12 -17.61
N GLN A 435 14.63 5.72 -17.08
CA GLN A 435 14.66 6.78 -16.08
C GLN A 435 14.86 6.23 -14.66
N MET A 436 14.47 4.98 -14.42
CA MET A 436 14.44 4.40 -13.08
C MET A 436 15.81 3.88 -12.62
N ARG A 437 16.14 4.16 -11.39
CA ARG A 437 17.35 3.69 -10.71
C ARG A 437 16.99 3.06 -9.37
N TYR A 438 17.86 2.21 -8.86
CA TYR A 438 17.74 1.72 -7.49
C TYR A 438 17.80 2.90 -6.49
N PRO A 439 16.91 2.95 -5.47
CA PRO A 439 15.82 2.02 -5.21
C PRO A 439 14.46 2.48 -5.77
N CYS A 440 13.74 1.56 -6.44
CA CYS A 440 12.36 1.76 -6.87
C CYS A 440 11.43 1.02 -5.89
N TRP A 441 11.23 1.59 -4.69
CA TRP A 441 10.42 0.96 -3.64
C TRP A 441 8.97 1.46 -3.58
N ALA A 442 8.63 2.47 -4.34
CA ALA A 442 7.24 2.86 -4.54
C ALA A 442 6.52 1.85 -5.43
N ALA A 443 5.33 1.40 -5.02
CA ALA A 443 4.53 0.51 -5.83
C ALA A 443 4.07 1.19 -7.15
N PRO A 444 3.90 0.44 -8.25
CA PRO A 444 3.29 0.94 -9.47
C PRO A 444 1.89 1.49 -9.22
N VAL A 445 1.48 2.50 -9.97
CA VAL A 445 0.14 3.10 -9.92
C VAL A 445 -0.44 3.08 -11.32
N LEU A 446 -1.69 2.62 -11.44
CA LEU A 446 -2.40 2.57 -12.72
C LEU A 446 -3.67 3.39 -12.64
N ALA A 447 -3.82 4.35 -13.55
CA ALA A 447 -5.02 5.15 -13.68
C ALA A 447 -5.21 5.59 -15.14
N ASP A 448 -6.40 5.38 -15.71
CA ASP A 448 -6.76 5.69 -17.11
C ASP A 448 -5.79 5.01 -18.11
N ARG A 449 -5.48 3.73 -17.87
CA ARG A 449 -4.51 2.90 -18.62
C ARG A 449 -3.09 3.49 -18.67
N ARG A 450 -2.80 4.45 -17.80
CA ARG A 450 -1.48 5.05 -17.63
C ARG A 450 -0.81 4.49 -16.41
N LEU A 451 0.41 4.01 -16.62
CA LEU A 451 1.26 3.49 -15.57
C LEU A 451 2.19 4.60 -15.07
N TYR A 452 2.08 4.91 -13.81
CA TYR A 452 2.96 5.85 -13.12
C TYR A 452 3.95 5.08 -12.26
N LEU A 453 5.23 5.32 -12.49
CA LEU A 453 6.33 4.71 -11.77
C LEU A 453 7.16 5.80 -11.10
N ARG A 454 7.75 5.48 -9.95
CA ARG A 454 8.58 6.42 -9.19
C ARG A 454 9.83 5.76 -8.64
N ASP A 455 10.95 6.47 -8.72
CA ASP A 455 12.14 6.27 -7.91
C ASP A 455 12.40 7.50 -7.00
N GLU A 456 13.65 7.68 -6.51
CA GLU A 456 14.01 8.83 -5.67
C GLU A 456 14.15 10.16 -6.43
N HIS A 457 14.13 10.15 -7.77
CA HIS A 457 14.43 11.31 -8.60
C HIS A 457 13.37 11.60 -9.65
N TRP A 458 12.62 10.58 -10.07
CA TRP A 458 11.69 10.68 -11.19
C TRP A 458 10.31 10.12 -10.86
N VAL A 459 9.31 10.74 -11.41
CA VAL A 459 8.00 10.15 -11.69
C VAL A 459 7.85 10.11 -13.20
N VAL A 460 7.50 8.95 -13.75
CA VAL A 460 7.30 8.74 -15.19
C VAL A 460 5.91 8.18 -15.44
N CYS A 461 5.35 8.55 -16.57
CA CYS A 461 4.04 8.09 -17.02
C CYS A 461 4.19 7.39 -18.38
N TYR A 462 3.74 6.15 -18.43
CA TYR A 462 3.69 5.33 -19.65
C TYR A 462 2.26 5.01 -20.03
N ASP A 463 1.99 4.90 -21.33
CA ASP A 463 0.70 4.43 -21.82
C ASP A 463 0.72 2.89 -21.94
N LEU A 464 -0.15 2.22 -21.20
CA LEU A 464 -0.37 0.77 -21.27
C LEU A 464 -1.62 0.40 -22.07
N GLY A 465 -2.34 1.35 -22.65
CA GLY A 465 -3.48 1.09 -23.51
C GLY A 465 -3.10 0.27 -24.76
N ARG A 466 -4.08 -0.53 -25.27
CA ARG A 466 -3.95 -1.25 -26.55
C ARG A 466 -4.00 -0.29 -27.71
#